data_c282357b158e1446de931c74e9020675
#
_entry.id   c282357b158e1446de931c74e9020675
#
_cell.length_a   1.000
_cell.length_b   1.000
_cell.length_c   1.000
_cell.angle_alpha   90.00
_cell.angle_beta   90.00
_cell.angle_gamma   90.00
#
_symmetry.space_group_name_H-M   'P 1'
#
loop_
_entity.id
_entity.type
_entity.pdbx_description
1 polymer ?
#
loop_
_entity_poly.entity_id
_entity_poly.type
_entity_poly.pdbx_seq_one_letter_code
_entity_poly.pdbx_strand_id
1 'polypeptide(L)'
;MTMKSLMLTTAKAVGVTLLTSLAAHAAYFKWEMIELPASTGATCGNGTPYRFFVNRTPLNSKAVVMFEGGGACWDQSACKGGSLLNAVNPDGIPENYMSDWNRQAHLGLVTPFTARIHPLQAVQTQSWNIVYLTYCTGDVHTGNKVNVYNNTDPANPMTYFHRGAINAQAVANWMAKNMPQPDHLLLTGFSAGGVGSTANYAAFRTTLKPKKMALAADSGPLFNVPRTATPEQAPSVLLHNKIREVWGLDGPEGLVTQLISKYPGAGDVNNMGSITAGLGKIFPNDRIGYTMFQEDTNFSAFSYQKFYPEIANAATDADRLKMLNVKWRQEIAPWIAQMTPTNVGYYIPNKRDINGSHCTTIVTFGGTSIVEQKLNHVGEFIDNLLDGKGPVMRAYETKPTTQRVLLSDMFADWLAPLIP
;
A
#
# COMPACT_ATOMS: atom_id res chain seq x y z
N MET A 1 -19.01 48.12 -40.26
CA MET A 1 -18.74 47.47 -38.97
C MET A 1 -18.21 48.53 -38.03
N THR A 2 -19.00 48.97 -37.09
CA THR A 2 -18.64 50.09 -36.22
C THR A 2 -17.76 49.62 -35.04
N MET A 3 -16.81 50.45 -34.67
CA MET A 3 -15.82 50.19 -33.57
C MET A 3 -16.43 49.67 -32.25
N LYS A 4 -17.73 49.93 -32.01
CA LYS A 4 -18.49 49.38 -30.86
C LYS A 4 -18.72 47.89 -30.92
N SER A 5 -18.83 47.30 -32.14
CA SER A 5 -19.04 45.83 -32.29
C SER A 5 -17.76 45.07 -32.01
N LEU A 6 -16.59 45.66 -32.29
CA LEU A 6 -15.28 44.98 -32.06
C LEU A 6 -14.90 44.97 -30.57
N MET A 7 -15.25 46.02 -29.82
CA MET A 7 -14.99 46.08 -28.37
C MET A 7 -15.89 45.11 -27.56
N LEU A 8 -17.12 44.85 -28.00
CA LEU A 8 -18.01 43.93 -27.32
C LEU A 8 -17.62 42.45 -27.48
N THR A 9 -17.03 42.14 -28.67
CA THR A 9 -16.58 40.75 -28.96
C THR A 9 -15.28 40.43 -28.21
N THR A 10 -14.37 41.39 -28.08
CA THR A 10 -13.13 41.22 -27.32
C THR A 10 -13.39 41.11 -25.80
N ALA A 11 -14.34 41.88 -25.26
CA ALA A 11 -14.69 41.82 -23.84
C ALA A 11 -15.34 40.49 -23.46
N LYS A 12 -16.16 39.89 -24.35
CA LYS A 12 -16.75 38.56 -24.12
C LYS A 12 -15.74 37.44 -24.21
N ALA A 13 -14.78 37.49 -25.12
CA ALA A 13 -13.72 36.48 -25.25
C ALA A 13 -12.75 36.50 -24.05
N VAL A 14 -12.36 37.69 -23.58
CA VAL A 14 -11.49 37.84 -22.42
C VAL A 14 -12.23 37.42 -21.12
N GLY A 15 -13.51 37.74 -21.01
CA GLY A 15 -14.33 37.33 -19.84
C GLY A 15 -14.54 35.84 -19.73
N VAL A 16 -14.72 35.13 -20.85
CA VAL A 16 -14.87 33.66 -20.88
C VAL A 16 -13.53 32.97 -20.58
N THR A 17 -12.41 33.49 -21.06
CA THR A 17 -11.08 32.93 -20.80
C THR A 17 -10.65 33.13 -19.35
N LEU A 18 -11.02 34.24 -18.72
CA LEU A 18 -10.77 34.48 -17.26
C LEU A 18 -11.66 33.59 -16.36
N LEU A 19 -12.89 33.34 -16.76
CA LEU A 19 -13.79 32.47 -15.99
C LEU A 19 -13.39 30.99 -16.06
N THR A 20 -12.85 30.52 -17.18
CA THR A 20 -12.34 29.15 -17.31
C THR A 20 -11.00 28.95 -16.58
N SER A 21 -10.17 29.99 -16.44
CA SER A 21 -8.94 29.91 -15.65
C SER A 21 -9.19 29.95 -14.13
N LEU A 22 -10.25 30.59 -13.69
CA LEU A 22 -10.64 30.60 -12.26
C LEU A 22 -11.24 29.29 -11.78
N ALA A 23 -11.89 28.53 -12.65
CA ALA A 23 -12.42 27.19 -12.32
C ALA A 23 -11.33 26.13 -12.11
N ALA A 24 -10.14 26.31 -12.70
CA ALA A 24 -9.03 25.36 -12.58
C ALA A 24 -8.17 25.55 -11.30
N HIS A 25 -8.39 26.60 -10.51
CA HIS A 25 -7.54 26.94 -9.35
C HIS A 25 -8.12 26.53 -7.99
N ALA A 26 -9.25 25.85 -7.96
CA ALA A 26 -10.02 25.69 -6.71
C ALA A 26 -9.77 24.42 -5.89
N ALA A 27 -8.80 23.57 -6.22
CA ALA A 27 -8.71 22.22 -5.65
C ALA A 27 -7.44 21.89 -4.85
N TYR A 28 -6.62 22.86 -4.45
CA TYR A 28 -5.47 22.57 -3.60
C TYR A 28 -5.88 22.28 -2.15
N PHE A 29 -5.19 21.30 -1.52
CA PHE A 29 -5.40 20.87 -0.13
C PHE A 29 -6.80 20.30 0.16
N LYS A 30 -7.50 19.87 -0.90
CA LYS A 30 -8.79 19.18 -0.80
C LYS A 30 -8.71 17.83 -1.50
N TRP A 31 -9.47 16.87 -1.02
CA TRP A 31 -9.61 15.58 -1.69
C TRP A 31 -10.51 15.74 -2.91
N GLU A 32 -9.98 15.34 -4.05
CA GLU A 32 -10.66 15.25 -5.34
C GLU A 32 -10.90 13.78 -5.64
N MET A 33 -12.13 13.38 -5.85
CA MET A 33 -12.49 12.03 -6.29
C MET A 33 -12.26 11.92 -7.80
N ILE A 34 -11.59 10.85 -8.20
CA ILE A 34 -11.40 10.50 -9.62
C ILE A 34 -12.04 9.14 -9.85
N GLU A 35 -13.06 9.09 -10.71
CA GLU A 35 -13.61 7.85 -11.22
C GLU A 35 -12.93 7.50 -12.55
N LEU A 36 -12.40 6.28 -12.65
CA LEU A 36 -11.76 5.83 -13.88
C LEU A 36 -12.80 5.35 -14.88
N PRO A 37 -12.67 5.74 -16.16
CA PRO A 37 -13.56 5.27 -17.22
C PRO A 37 -13.51 3.74 -17.35
N ALA A 38 -14.66 3.11 -17.60
CA ALA A 38 -14.76 1.64 -17.81
C ALA A 38 -13.84 1.14 -18.96
N SER A 39 -13.53 1.98 -19.92
CA SER A 39 -12.60 1.68 -21.03
C SER A 39 -11.17 1.40 -20.57
N THR A 40 -10.80 1.76 -19.33
CA THR A 40 -9.50 1.43 -18.73
C THR A 40 -9.44 -0.02 -18.23
N GLY A 41 -10.57 -0.72 -18.11
CA GLY A 41 -10.70 -2.02 -17.47
C GLY A 41 -10.66 -1.98 -15.94
N ALA A 42 -10.52 -0.79 -15.35
CA ALA A 42 -10.50 -0.60 -13.89
C ALA A 42 -11.91 -0.77 -13.31
N THR A 43 -12.01 -1.55 -12.22
CA THR A 43 -13.30 -1.82 -11.54
C THR A 43 -13.06 -2.32 -10.13
N CYS A 44 -14.05 -2.19 -9.24
CA CYS A 44 -14.06 -2.88 -7.96
C CYS A 44 -14.44 -4.36 -8.11
N GLY A 45 -14.28 -5.15 -7.04
CA GLY A 45 -14.54 -6.58 -7.05
C GLY A 45 -15.98 -6.96 -7.39
N ASN A 46 -16.94 -6.13 -7.02
CA ASN A 46 -18.35 -6.29 -7.35
C ASN A 46 -18.77 -5.73 -8.73
N GLY A 47 -17.83 -5.23 -9.53
CA GLY A 47 -18.09 -4.66 -10.84
C GLY A 47 -18.47 -3.16 -10.85
N THR A 48 -18.53 -2.50 -9.70
CA THR A 48 -18.78 -1.05 -9.64
C THR A 48 -17.54 -0.26 -10.11
N PRO A 49 -17.72 1.01 -10.55
CA PRO A 49 -16.61 1.85 -10.99
C PRO A 49 -15.50 1.96 -9.94
N TYR A 50 -14.25 1.90 -10.41
CA TYR A 50 -13.11 2.15 -9.54
C TYR A 50 -12.88 3.65 -9.32
N ARG A 51 -12.77 4.06 -8.08
CA ARG A 51 -12.53 5.43 -7.65
C ARG A 51 -11.28 5.51 -6.79
N PHE A 52 -10.48 6.54 -7.01
CA PHE A 52 -9.34 6.88 -6.17
C PHE A 52 -9.35 8.38 -5.88
N PHE A 53 -8.47 8.84 -4.99
CA PHE A 53 -8.54 10.21 -4.50
C PHE A 53 -7.20 10.91 -4.61
N VAL A 54 -7.23 12.21 -4.93
CA VAL A 54 -6.05 13.05 -5.06
C VAL A 54 -6.20 14.27 -4.17
N ASN A 55 -5.15 14.58 -3.43
CA ASN A 55 -5.05 15.81 -2.67
C ASN A 55 -3.82 16.58 -3.14
N ARG A 56 -4.04 17.62 -3.95
CA ARG A 56 -2.99 18.37 -4.63
C ARG A 56 -2.40 19.46 -3.76
N THR A 57 -1.16 19.84 -4.07
CA THR A 57 -0.49 21.01 -3.49
C THR A 57 0.17 21.83 -4.59
N PRO A 58 0.20 23.17 -4.51
CA PRO A 58 0.96 24.01 -5.42
C PRO A 58 2.44 24.14 -5.01
N LEU A 59 2.85 23.57 -3.85
CA LEU A 59 4.15 23.84 -3.26
C LEU A 59 5.31 23.16 -4.01
N ASN A 60 5.06 22.00 -4.63
CA ASN A 60 6.08 21.23 -5.32
C ASN A 60 5.45 20.18 -6.23
N SER A 61 6.28 19.52 -7.06
CA SER A 61 5.89 18.41 -7.92
C SER A 61 6.05 17.02 -7.25
N LYS A 62 6.51 16.95 -5.99
CA LYS A 62 6.69 15.68 -5.28
C LYS A 62 5.34 15.03 -5.02
N ALA A 63 5.31 13.69 -5.00
CA ALA A 63 4.09 12.94 -4.75
C ALA A 63 4.32 11.73 -3.84
N VAL A 64 3.33 11.44 -3.01
CA VAL A 64 3.18 10.17 -2.31
C VAL A 64 1.97 9.44 -2.88
N VAL A 65 2.15 8.18 -3.23
CA VAL A 65 1.09 7.28 -3.66
C VAL A 65 0.90 6.26 -2.55
N MET A 66 -0.26 6.33 -1.91
CA MET A 66 -0.65 5.48 -0.79
C MET A 66 -1.61 4.39 -1.27
N PHE A 67 -1.18 3.15 -1.17
CA PHE A 67 -2.03 1.98 -1.39
C PHE A 67 -2.79 1.64 -0.11
N GLU A 68 -4.11 1.64 -0.18
CA GLU A 68 -4.97 1.33 0.96
C GLU A 68 -4.78 -0.12 1.41
N GLY A 69 -4.73 -0.32 2.73
CA GLY A 69 -4.75 -1.64 3.34
C GLY A 69 -6.16 -2.22 3.40
N GLY A 70 -6.24 -3.45 3.87
CA GLY A 70 -7.50 -4.20 4.02
C GLY A 70 -7.23 -5.67 3.77
N GLY A 71 -8.04 -6.59 4.28
CA GLY A 71 -7.83 -8.01 4.09
C GLY A 71 -7.76 -8.44 2.61
N ALA A 72 -8.07 -9.69 2.32
CA ALA A 72 -8.13 -10.18 0.95
C ALA A 72 -9.11 -11.34 0.82
N CYS A 73 -9.39 -11.76 -0.41
CA CYS A 73 -10.32 -12.85 -0.62
C CYS A 73 -9.93 -13.76 -1.79
N TRP A 74 -10.36 -15.03 -1.67
CA TRP A 74 -10.21 -16.07 -2.69
C TRP A 74 -11.35 -17.10 -2.66
N ASP A 75 -12.46 -16.74 -2.03
CA ASP A 75 -13.69 -17.52 -1.95
C ASP A 75 -14.90 -16.60 -1.73
N GLN A 76 -16.10 -17.15 -1.89
CA GLN A 76 -17.35 -16.37 -1.82
C GLN A 76 -17.55 -15.69 -0.48
N SER A 77 -17.26 -16.38 0.64
CA SER A 77 -17.43 -15.84 1.99
C SER A 77 -16.46 -14.69 2.25
N ALA A 78 -15.17 -14.89 1.93
CA ALA A 78 -14.15 -13.87 2.16
C ALA A 78 -14.38 -12.63 1.27
N CYS A 79 -14.88 -12.80 0.04
CA CYS A 79 -15.13 -11.69 -0.88
C CYS A 79 -16.41 -10.90 -0.55
N LYS A 80 -17.30 -11.44 0.27
CA LYS A 80 -18.44 -10.69 0.87
C LYS A 80 -18.01 -9.76 2.01
N GLY A 81 -16.76 -9.81 2.46
CA GLY A 81 -16.28 -8.98 3.56
C GLY A 81 -16.65 -9.51 4.95
N GLY A 82 -16.89 -8.62 5.90
CA GLY A 82 -17.41 -8.96 7.23
C GLY A 82 -16.37 -9.34 8.29
N SER A 83 -15.06 -9.36 7.96
CA SER A 83 -13.99 -9.49 8.95
C SER A 83 -12.71 -8.76 8.50
N LEU A 84 -11.78 -8.53 9.44
CA LEU A 84 -10.51 -7.86 9.15
C LEU A 84 -9.62 -8.60 8.15
N LEU A 85 -9.78 -9.92 8.04
CA LEU A 85 -8.99 -10.75 7.12
C LEU A 85 -9.66 -10.92 5.75
N ASN A 86 -10.92 -10.51 5.60
CA ASN A 86 -11.70 -10.60 4.37
C ASN A 86 -11.52 -9.32 3.52
N ALA A 87 -12.11 -9.32 2.32
CA ALA A 87 -12.07 -8.14 1.45
C ALA A 87 -12.69 -6.92 2.12
N VAL A 88 -11.99 -5.79 2.09
CA VAL A 88 -12.52 -4.48 2.46
C VAL A 88 -13.30 -3.90 1.29
N ASN A 89 -14.25 -3.02 1.56
CA ASN A 89 -15.08 -2.34 0.56
C ASN A 89 -15.75 -3.31 -0.45
N PRO A 90 -16.42 -4.40 0.01
CA PRO A 90 -17.03 -5.39 -0.88
C PRO A 90 -18.13 -4.79 -1.77
N ASP A 91 -18.74 -3.70 -1.33
CA ASP A 91 -19.80 -2.97 -2.07
C ASP A 91 -19.26 -1.88 -3.01
N GLY A 92 -17.93 -1.78 -3.14
CA GLY A 92 -17.25 -0.78 -3.95
C GLY A 92 -16.93 0.52 -3.18
N ILE A 93 -16.46 1.54 -3.90
CA ILE A 93 -16.04 2.82 -3.32
C ILE A 93 -17.13 3.88 -3.54
N PRO A 94 -17.81 4.34 -2.49
CA PRO A 94 -18.87 5.37 -2.63
C PRO A 94 -18.25 6.73 -2.99
N GLU A 95 -19.06 7.59 -3.62
CA GLU A 95 -18.63 8.94 -4.04
C GLU A 95 -18.16 9.80 -2.87
N ASN A 96 -18.81 9.66 -1.71
CA ASN A 96 -18.49 10.39 -0.50
C ASN A 96 -17.37 9.75 0.35
N TYR A 97 -16.59 8.81 -0.21
CA TYR A 97 -15.54 8.06 0.54
C TYR A 97 -14.58 8.97 1.31
N MET A 98 -14.21 10.11 0.72
CA MET A 98 -13.30 11.10 1.31
C MET A 98 -13.96 12.44 1.64
N SER A 99 -15.28 12.58 1.48
CA SER A 99 -15.98 13.87 1.66
C SER A 99 -16.41 14.13 3.11
N ASP A 100 -16.54 13.07 3.90
CA ASP A 100 -16.91 13.15 5.31
C ASP A 100 -15.71 13.56 6.16
N TRP A 101 -15.86 14.59 6.98
CA TRP A 101 -14.84 15.02 7.94
C TRP A 101 -14.35 13.89 8.85
N ASN A 102 -15.27 13.07 9.34
CA ASN A 102 -14.94 11.94 10.20
C ASN A 102 -14.05 10.92 9.46
N ARG A 103 -14.34 10.66 8.18
CA ARG A 103 -13.54 9.76 7.36
C ARG A 103 -12.19 10.35 7.00
N GLN A 104 -12.12 11.64 6.65
CA GLN A 104 -10.85 12.34 6.43
C GLN A 104 -9.99 12.35 7.69
N ALA A 105 -10.57 12.61 8.85
CA ALA A 105 -9.90 12.53 10.13
C ALA A 105 -9.45 11.09 10.43
N HIS A 106 -10.32 10.10 10.18
CA HIS A 106 -9.99 8.69 10.36
C HIS A 106 -8.79 8.27 9.51
N LEU A 107 -8.79 8.60 8.21
CA LEU A 107 -7.66 8.31 7.32
C LEU A 107 -6.38 9.07 7.69
N GLY A 108 -6.51 10.32 8.12
CA GLY A 108 -5.40 11.10 8.64
C GLY A 108 -4.81 10.53 9.93
N LEU A 109 -5.65 9.85 10.75
CA LEU A 109 -5.20 9.13 11.94
C LEU A 109 -4.71 7.71 11.61
N VAL A 110 -5.16 7.12 10.49
CA VAL A 110 -4.73 5.79 10.09
C VAL A 110 -3.25 5.77 9.68
N THR A 111 -2.77 6.81 9.00
CA THR A 111 -1.35 6.91 8.67
C THR A 111 -0.91 8.36 8.46
N PRO A 112 0.29 8.76 8.93
CA PRO A 112 0.84 10.10 8.71
C PRO A 112 0.97 10.50 7.23
N PHE A 113 1.08 9.54 6.32
CA PHE A 113 1.28 9.79 4.89
C PHE A 113 0.06 10.40 4.19
N THR A 114 -1.14 10.24 4.72
CA THR A 114 -2.40 10.73 4.12
C THR A 114 -2.89 12.05 4.70
N ALA A 115 -2.20 12.58 5.72
CA ALA A 115 -2.56 13.82 6.39
C ALA A 115 -1.70 15.00 5.94
N ARG A 116 -2.30 16.18 5.78
CA ARG A 116 -1.56 17.45 5.61
C ARG A 116 -0.95 17.94 6.92
N ILE A 117 -1.65 17.68 8.00
CA ILE A 117 -1.22 17.93 9.37
C ILE A 117 -1.59 16.66 10.15
N HIS A 118 -0.61 16.02 10.73
CA HIS A 118 -0.84 14.87 11.58
C HIS A 118 -0.49 15.26 13.03
N PRO A 119 -1.41 15.10 13.98
CA PRO A 119 -1.21 15.62 15.34
C PRO A 119 -0.08 14.92 16.09
N LEU A 120 0.24 13.68 15.70
CA LEU A 120 1.17 12.83 16.43
C LEU A 120 2.49 12.60 15.70
N GLN A 121 2.57 12.88 14.40
CA GLN A 121 3.74 12.55 13.61
C GLN A 121 3.92 13.48 12.42
N ALA A 122 4.99 14.24 12.41
CA ALA A 122 5.42 14.99 11.23
C ALA A 122 6.14 14.04 10.24
N VAL A 123 5.81 14.14 8.96
CA VAL A 123 6.50 13.45 7.87
C VAL A 123 6.73 14.39 6.70
N GLN A 124 7.82 14.20 5.96
CA GLN A 124 8.17 15.05 4.82
C GLN A 124 7.07 15.12 3.75
N THR A 125 6.30 14.05 3.60
CA THR A 125 5.25 13.93 2.57
C THR A 125 4.01 14.78 2.83
N GLN A 126 3.85 15.38 4.01
CA GLN A 126 2.72 16.27 4.33
C GLN A 126 2.61 17.50 3.41
N SER A 127 3.73 17.94 2.82
CA SER A 127 3.77 19.01 1.82
C SER A 127 3.66 18.54 0.37
N TRP A 128 3.60 17.22 0.11
CA TRP A 128 3.59 16.64 -1.24
C TRP A 128 2.17 16.48 -1.79
N ASN A 129 2.04 16.22 -3.09
CA ASN A 129 0.78 15.73 -3.65
C ASN A 129 0.50 14.33 -3.07
N ILE A 130 -0.73 14.08 -2.65
CA ILE A 130 -1.14 12.78 -2.11
C ILE A 130 -2.08 12.12 -3.10
N VAL A 131 -1.79 10.90 -3.50
CA VAL A 131 -2.67 10.05 -4.31
C VAL A 131 -3.00 8.82 -3.48
N TYR A 132 -4.29 8.63 -3.21
CA TYR A 132 -4.79 7.54 -2.38
C TYR A 132 -5.52 6.53 -3.26
N LEU A 133 -4.89 5.37 -3.45
CA LEU A 133 -5.48 4.24 -4.16
C LEU A 133 -6.35 3.45 -3.20
N THR A 134 -7.64 3.50 -3.41
CA THR A 134 -8.62 2.72 -2.66
C THR A 134 -8.50 1.23 -2.97
N TYR A 135 -8.91 0.41 -2.02
CA TYR A 135 -8.83 -1.03 -2.13
C TYR A 135 -10.24 -1.67 -2.10
N CYS A 136 -10.67 -2.27 -3.20
CA CYS A 136 -11.98 -2.89 -3.34
C CYS A 136 -11.98 -4.16 -4.22
N THR A 137 -10.80 -4.74 -4.48
CA THR A 137 -10.64 -5.88 -5.38
C THR A 137 -10.25 -7.19 -4.68
N GLY A 138 -10.01 -7.15 -3.36
CA GLY A 138 -9.73 -8.31 -2.54
C GLY A 138 -8.47 -9.11 -2.93
N ASP A 139 -7.53 -8.51 -3.67
CA ASP A 139 -6.37 -9.16 -4.29
C ASP A 139 -5.03 -8.47 -3.99
N VAL A 140 -4.97 -7.72 -2.90
CA VAL A 140 -3.83 -6.91 -2.45
C VAL A 140 -3.23 -6.03 -3.56
N HIS A 141 -4.09 -5.47 -4.41
CA HIS A 141 -3.77 -4.64 -5.59
C HIS A 141 -2.96 -5.35 -6.68
N THR A 142 -3.05 -6.68 -6.81
CA THR A 142 -2.19 -7.44 -7.72
C THR A 142 -2.90 -8.24 -8.78
N GLY A 143 -4.21 -8.47 -8.63
CA GLY A 143 -4.96 -9.39 -9.50
C GLY A 143 -5.25 -8.85 -10.89
N ASN A 144 -5.39 -9.79 -11.83
CA ASN A 144 -5.93 -9.57 -13.16
C ASN A 144 -6.76 -10.77 -13.62
N LYS A 145 -7.80 -11.12 -12.86
CA LYS A 145 -8.69 -12.27 -13.16
C LYS A 145 -10.11 -11.98 -12.74
N VAL A 146 -11.06 -12.56 -13.44
CA VAL A 146 -12.47 -12.61 -13.03
C VAL A 146 -12.79 -14.03 -12.63
N ASN A 147 -13.38 -14.21 -11.45
CA ASN A 147 -13.81 -15.51 -10.94
C ASN A 147 -15.32 -15.51 -10.69
N VAL A 148 -15.90 -16.72 -10.72
CA VAL A 148 -17.24 -16.97 -10.22
C VAL A 148 -17.12 -17.87 -8.99
N TYR A 149 -17.51 -17.34 -7.85
CA TYR A 149 -17.49 -18.03 -6.57
C TYR A 149 -18.89 -18.56 -6.24
N ASN A 150 -18.98 -19.84 -5.88
CA ASN A 150 -20.22 -20.51 -5.49
C ASN A 150 -20.03 -21.51 -4.34
N ASN A 151 -18.89 -21.46 -3.68
CA ASN A 151 -18.49 -22.48 -2.70
C ASN A 151 -19.25 -22.39 -1.36
N THR A 152 -19.82 -21.24 -1.02
CA THR A 152 -20.59 -21.06 0.23
C THR A 152 -22.09 -21.05 -0.05
N ASP A 153 -22.51 -20.51 -1.19
CA ASP A 153 -23.89 -20.42 -1.62
C ASP A 153 -23.98 -20.75 -3.13
N PRO A 154 -24.07 -22.04 -3.47
CA PRO A 154 -24.10 -22.47 -4.89
C PRO A 154 -25.34 -21.98 -5.66
N ALA A 155 -26.42 -21.66 -4.96
CA ALA A 155 -27.65 -21.17 -5.60
C ALA A 155 -27.51 -19.70 -6.06
N ASN A 156 -26.62 -18.95 -5.43
CA ASN A 156 -26.36 -17.54 -5.73
C ASN A 156 -24.88 -17.32 -6.03
N PRO A 157 -24.38 -17.76 -7.19
CA PRO A 157 -22.97 -17.59 -7.57
C PRO A 157 -22.63 -16.11 -7.67
N MET A 158 -21.43 -15.75 -7.20
CA MET A 158 -20.92 -14.39 -7.16
C MET A 158 -19.79 -14.20 -8.18
N THR A 159 -20.00 -13.37 -9.19
CA THR A 159 -18.92 -12.91 -10.07
C THR A 159 -18.09 -11.87 -9.32
N TYR A 160 -16.77 -12.05 -9.29
CA TYR A 160 -15.86 -11.16 -8.60
C TYR A 160 -14.64 -10.79 -9.47
N PHE A 161 -14.33 -9.50 -9.51
CA PHE A 161 -13.30 -8.93 -10.37
C PHE A 161 -12.02 -8.64 -9.56
N HIS A 162 -11.05 -9.54 -9.61
CA HIS A 162 -9.70 -9.28 -9.11
C HIS A 162 -8.94 -8.45 -10.14
N ARG A 163 -9.01 -7.13 -10.02
CA ARG A 163 -8.47 -6.16 -11.00
C ARG A 163 -7.49 -5.16 -10.38
N GLY A 164 -6.87 -5.51 -9.26
CA GLY A 164 -6.00 -4.60 -8.52
C GLY A 164 -4.81 -4.10 -9.33
N ALA A 165 -4.15 -4.95 -10.11
CA ALA A 165 -3.05 -4.54 -10.98
C ALA A 165 -3.51 -3.59 -12.10
N ILE A 166 -4.69 -3.85 -12.68
CA ILE A 166 -5.28 -3.01 -13.72
C ILE A 166 -5.64 -1.64 -13.16
N ASN A 167 -6.25 -1.60 -11.97
CA ASN A 167 -6.58 -0.36 -11.29
C ASN A 167 -5.32 0.47 -11.00
N ALA A 168 -4.27 -0.14 -10.46
CA ALA A 168 -3.01 0.52 -10.16
C ALA A 168 -2.34 1.09 -11.44
N GLN A 169 -2.29 0.31 -12.52
CA GLN A 169 -1.76 0.80 -13.81
C GLN A 169 -2.60 1.94 -14.38
N ALA A 170 -3.92 1.86 -14.28
CA ALA A 170 -4.81 2.92 -14.76
C ALA A 170 -4.63 4.22 -13.97
N VAL A 171 -4.41 4.14 -12.64
CA VAL A 171 -4.06 5.30 -11.81
C VAL A 171 -2.71 5.89 -12.24
N ALA A 172 -1.68 5.06 -12.43
CA ALA A 172 -0.38 5.54 -12.91
C ALA A 172 -0.49 6.26 -14.25
N ASN A 173 -1.27 5.73 -15.20
CA ASN A 173 -1.54 6.36 -16.49
C ASN A 173 -2.30 7.70 -16.33
N TRP A 174 -3.28 7.73 -15.44
CA TRP A 174 -4.02 8.96 -15.13
C TRP A 174 -3.09 10.03 -14.52
N MET A 175 -2.23 9.65 -13.57
CA MET A 175 -1.23 10.57 -12.99
C MET A 175 -0.28 11.14 -14.05
N ALA A 176 0.24 10.29 -14.95
CA ALA A 176 1.13 10.73 -16.03
C ALA A 176 0.48 11.77 -16.96
N LYS A 177 -0.85 11.70 -17.13
CA LYS A 177 -1.61 12.62 -17.98
C LYS A 177 -2.05 13.89 -17.26
N ASN A 178 -2.35 13.82 -15.96
CA ASN A 178 -3.09 14.87 -15.23
C ASN A 178 -2.30 15.52 -14.09
N MET A 179 -1.07 15.07 -13.83
CA MET A 179 -0.19 15.62 -12.80
C MET A 179 1.18 15.95 -13.41
N PRO A 180 1.93 16.91 -12.86
CA PRO A 180 3.30 17.14 -13.27
C PRO A 180 4.16 15.90 -12.99
N GLN A 181 5.19 15.68 -13.81
CA GLN A 181 6.19 14.63 -13.56
C GLN A 181 6.79 14.83 -12.17
N PRO A 182 6.77 13.81 -11.30
CA PRO A 182 7.26 13.98 -9.95
C PRO A 182 8.78 14.19 -9.89
N ASP A 183 9.24 15.19 -9.14
CA ASP A 183 10.65 15.31 -8.78
C ASP A 183 11.07 14.20 -7.83
N HIS A 184 10.18 13.85 -6.89
CA HIS A 184 10.35 12.73 -5.97
C HIS A 184 9.01 12.01 -5.82
N LEU A 185 9.02 10.69 -5.96
CA LEU A 185 7.85 9.84 -5.79
C LEU A 185 8.11 8.84 -4.66
N LEU A 186 7.24 8.83 -3.67
CA LEU A 186 7.16 7.75 -2.68
C LEU A 186 5.99 6.84 -3.02
N LEU A 187 6.24 5.55 -3.24
CA LEU A 187 5.19 4.55 -3.13
C LEU A 187 5.20 3.99 -1.70
N THR A 188 4.03 3.92 -1.11
CA THR A 188 3.85 3.36 0.23
C THR A 188 2.49 2.69 0.36
N GLY A 189 2.33 1.92 1.40
CA GLY A 189 1.08 1.25 1.75
C GLY A 189 1.34 0.31 2.90
N PHE A 190 0.30 -0.04 3.62
CA PHE A 190 0.38 -0.98 4.74
C PHE A 190 -0.51 -2.20 4.50
N SER A 191 -0.15 -3.37 5.07
CA SER A 191 -0.93 -4.62 4.91
C SER A 191 -1.09 -5.00 3.43
N ALA A 192 -2.31 -5.17 2.93
CA ALA A 192 -2.60 -5.37 1.51
C ALA A 192 -1.96 -4.29 0.63
N GLY A 193 -1.92 -3.03 1.10
CA GLY A 193 -1.26 -1.92 0.40
C GLY A 193 0.27 -2.02 0.41
N GLY A 194 0.88 -2.64 1.41
CA GLY A 194 2.31 -2.95 1.44
C GLY A 194 2.71 -3.91 0.33
N VAL A 195 1.92 -4.99 0.13
CA VAL A 195 2.06 -5.88 -1.03
C VAL A 195 1.84 -5.12 -2.33
N GLY A 196 0.75 -4.34 -2.40
CA GLY A 196 0.35 -3.59 -3.58
C GLY A 196 1.39 -2.59 -4.04
N SER A 197 1.98 -1.82 -3.11
CA SER A 197 3.04 -0.85 -3.42
C SER A 197 4.31 -1.53 -3.94
N THR A 198 4.68 -2.69 -3.38
CA THR A 198 5.81 -3.50 -3.85
C THR A 198 5.56 -4.04 -5.26
N ALA A 199 4.42 -4.69 -5.47
CA ALA A 199 4.10 -5.37 -6.72
C ALA A 199 3.94 -4.40 -7.91
N ASN A 200 3.37 -3.22 -7.67
CA ASN A 200 3.13 -2.22 -8.70
C ASN A 200 4.28 -1.18 -8.84
N TYR A 201 5.38 -1.32 -8.08
CA TYR A 201 6.48 -0.36 -8.09
C TYR A 201 7.02 -0.07 -9.49
N ALA A 202 7.33 -1.13 -10.24
CA ALA A 202 7.87 -1.01 -11.59
C ALA A 202 6.90 -0.30 -12.57
N ALA A 203 5.60 -0.53 -12.42
CA ALA A 203 4.57 0.13 -13.22
C ALA A 203 4.58 1.65 -13.00
N PHE A 204 4.56 2.10 -11.74
CA PHE A 204 4.65 3.53 -11.41
C PHE A 204 5.98 4.14 -11.81
N ARG A 205 7.10 3.45 -11.55
CA ARG A 205 8.45 3.92 -11.92
C ARG A 205 8.59 4.20 -13.40
N THR A 206 8.08 3.30 -14.22
CA THR A 206 8.26 3.40 -15.69
C THR A 206 7.21 4.29 -16.36
N THR A 207 6.01 4.39 -15.79
CA THR A 207 4.95 5.24 -16.32
C THR A 207 5.19 6.70 -15.95
N LEU A 208 5.51 7.02 -14.71
CA LEU A 208 5.67 8.39 -14.23
C LEU A 208 7.07 8.97 -14.44
N LYS A 209 8.09 8.11 -14.55
CA LYS A 209 9.51 8.48 -14.74
C LYS A 209 9.99 9.57 -13.76
N PRO A 210 9.73 9.44 -12.45
CA PRO A 210 10.14 10.44 -11.47
C PRO A 210 11.67 10.60 -11.47
N LYS A 211 12.18 11.79 -11.07
CA LYS A 211 13.63 12.00 -10.95
C LYS A 211 14.24 11.14 -9.84
N LYS A 212 13.53 11.03 -8.71
CA LYS A 212 13.87 10.13 -7.59
C LYS A 212 12.63 9.32 -7.23
N MET A 213 12.84 8.06 -6.84
CA MET A 213 11.76 7.22 -6.35
C MET A 213 12.19 6.39 -5.16
N ALA A 214 11.28 6.23 -4.21
CA ALA A 214 11.45 5.36 -3.06
C ALA A 214 10.22 4.48 -2.86
N LEU A 215 10.43 3.29 -2.28
CA LEU A 215 9.40 2.41 -1.74
C LEU A 215 9.50 2.38 -0.23
N ALA A 216 8.39 2.50 0.46
CA ALA A 216 8.25 2.21 1.88
C ALA A 216 7.05 1.27 2.07
N ALA A 217 7.27 -0.03 1.92
CA ALA A 217 6.23 -1.05 2.04
C ALA A 217 6.13 -1.54 3.49
N ASP A 218 4.96 -1.40 4.10
CA ASP A 218 4.73 -1.75 5.50
C ASP A 218 3.85 -2.98 5.65
N SER A 219 4.33 -3.96 6.43
CA SER A 219 3.59 -5.14 6.87
C SER A 219 2.85 -5.89 5.74
N GLY A 220 3.48 -5.93 4.59
CA GLY A 220 3.04 -6.68 3.42
C GLY A 220 4.21 -7.46 2.81
N PRO A 221 4.88 -8.35 3.56
CA PRO A 221 6.02 -9.06 3.02
C PRO A 221 5.59 -10.06 1.93
N LEU A 222 6.32 -10.04 0.82
CA LEU A 222 6.37 -11.16 -0.11
C LEU A 222 7.50 -12.07 0.33
N PHE A 223 7.19 -13.10 1.13
CA PHE A 223 8.20 -14.01 1.64
C PHE A 223 8.91 -14.78 0.52
N ASN A 224 10.13 -15.21 0.82
CA ASN A 224 10.95 -16.00 -0.11
C ASN A 224 10.45 -17.44 -0.17
N VAL A 225 9.47 -17.70 -1.03
CA VAL A 225 8.73 -18.96 -1.11
C VAL A 225 8.80 -19.51 -2.53
N PRO A 226 9.73 -20.42 -2.81
CA PRO A 226 9.71 -21.19 -4.06
C PRO A 226 8.40 -21.97 -4.18
N ARG A 227 7.83 -22.02 -5.37
CA ARG A 227 6.55 -22.70 -5.66
C ARG A 227 6.57 -24.19 -5.32
N THR A 228 7.76 -24.77 -5.35
CA THR A 228 8.00 -26.20 -5.05
C THR A 228 8.34 -26.46 -3.59
N ALA A 229 8.39 -25.42 -2.73
CA ALA A 229 8.65 -25.61 -1.31
C ALA A 229 7.53 -26.40 -0.63
N THR A 230 7.90 -27.16 0.40
CA THR A 230 6.90 -27.80 1.27
C THR A 230 6.42 -26.82 2.34
N PRO A 231 5.24 -27.05 2.96
CA PRO A 231 4.74 -26.22 4.08
C PRO A 231 5.70 -26.14 5.30
N GLU A 232 6.55 -27.14 5.48
CA GLU A 232 7.58 -27.14 6.53
C GLU A 232 8.78 -26.26 6.18
N GLN A 233 9.10 -26.14 4.89
CA GLN A 233 10.19 -25.30 4.40
C GLN A 233 9.79 -23.83 4.32
N ALA A 234 8.58 -23.57 3.83
CA ALA A 234 8.02 -22.22 3.67
C ALA A 234 6.52 -22.24 3.98
N PRO A 235 6.12 -21.89 5.20
CA PRO A 235 4.73 -21.98 5.63
C PRO A 235 3.71 -21.23 4.76
N SER A 236 4.06 -20.12 4.14
CA SER A 236 3.16 -19.36 3.27
C SER A 236 3.03 -19.91 1.84
N VAL A 237 3.64 -21.07 1.52
CA VAL A 237 3.54 -21.67 0.19
C VAL A 237 2.08 -21.98 -0.20
N LEU A 238 1.26 -22.39 0.75
CA LEU A 238 -0.16 -22.69 0.52
C LEU A 238 -0.92 -21.42 0.12
N LEU A 239 -0.70 -20.31 0.84
CA LEU A 239 -1.25 -19.00 0.47
C LEU A 239 -0.74 -18.58 -0.91
N HIS A 240 0.58 -18.60 -1.13
CA HIS A 240 1.18 -18.13 -2.38
C HIS A 240 0.64 -18.90 -3.59
N ASN A 241 0.52 -20.22 -3.50
CA ASN A 241 -0.06 -21.02 -4.59
C ASN A 241 -1.54 -20.71 -4.81
N LYS A 242 -2.31 -20.50 -3.73
CA LYS A 242 -3.72 -20.14 -3.81
C LYS A 242 -3.95 -18.81 -4.52
N ILE A 243 -3.24 -17.78 -4.11
CA ILE A 243 -3.43 -16.42 -4.66
C ILE A 243 -2.93 -16.31 -6.10
N ARG A 244 -1.88 -17.03 -6.48
CA ARG A 244 -1.40 -17.09 -7.87
C ARG A 244 -2.50 -17.56 -8.81
N GLU A 245 -3.18 -18.65 -8.42
CA GLU A 245 -4.28 -19.22 -9.18
C GLU A 245 -5.47 -18.27 -9.25
N VAL A 246 -5.94 -17.84 -8.07
CA VAL A 246 -7.22 -17.14 -7.93
C VAL A 246 -7.17 -15.72 -8.45
N TRP A 247 -6.05 -15.01 -8.24
CA TRP A 247 -5.89 -13.62 -8.71
C TRP A 247 -5.26 -13.54 -10.11
N GLY A 248 -4.87 -14.68 -10.71
CA GLY A 248 -4.32 -14.73 -12.07
C GLY A 248 -2.93 -14.10 -12.18
N LEU A 249 -2.05 -14.37 -11.20
CA LEU A 249 -0.72 -13.73 -11.16
C LEU A 249 0.27 -14.34 -12.16
N ASP A 250 0.06 -15.58 -12.58
CA ASP A 250 0.96 -16.37 -13.43
C ASP A 250 0.56 -16.43 -14.91
N GLY A 251 -0.65 -15.98 -15.25
CA GLY A 251 -1.10 -15.95 -16.64
C GLY A 251 -0.27 -14.99 -17.50
N PRO A 252 -0.40 -15.03 -18.84
CA PRO A 252 0.30 -14.09 -19.73
C PRO A 252 0.10 -12.63 -19.36
N GLU A 253 -1.08 -12.28 -18.85
CA GLU A 253 -1.45 -10.96 -18.37
C GLU A 253 -1.27 -10.80 -16.84
N GLY A 254 -0.76 -11.82 -16.16
CA GLY A 254 -0.55 -11.81 -14.72
C GLY A 254 0.63 -10.91 -14.31
N LEU A 255 0.47 -10.17 -13.21
CA LEU A 255 1.44 -9.18 -12.78
C LEU A 255 2.85 -9.77 -12.59
N VAL A 256 2.97 -10.95 -11.98
CA VAL A 256 4.27 -11.61 -11.72
C VAL A 256 4.95 -11.97 -13.05
N THR A 257 4.22 -12.58 -13.97
CA THR A 257 4.74 -12.94 -15.30
C THR A 257 5.14 -11.71 -16.10
N GLN A 258 4.30 -10.69 -16.15
CA GLN A 258 4.57 -9.44 -16.87
C GLN A 258 5.81 -8.72 -16.32
N LEU A 259 5.93 -8.60 -15.00
CA LEU A 259 7.06 -7.94 -14.36
C LEU A 259 8.38 -8.66 -14.70
N ILE A 260 8.43 -9.98 -14.51
CA ILE A 260 9.67 -10.75 -14.68
C ILE A 260 10.03 -10.91 -16.17
N SER A 261 9.04 -11.07 -17.06
CA SER A 261 9.29 -11.10 -18.50
C SER A 261 9.86 -9.77 -19.01
N LYS A 262 9.35 -8.65 -18.51
CA LYS A 262 9.84 -7.31 -18.88
C LYS A 262 11.20 -7.01 -18.25
N TYR A 263 11.44 -7.50 -17.05
CA TYR A 263 12.66 -7.28 -16.29
C TYR A 263 13.18 -8.61 -15.71
N PRO A 264 13.95 -9.40 -16.47
CA PRO A 264 14.44 -10.71 -15.98
C PRO A 264 15.24 -10.65 -14.68
N GLY A 265 15.87 -9.51 -14.39
CA GLY A 265 16.56 -9.26 -13.10
C GLY A 265 15.64 -9.03 -11.91
N ALA A 266 14.33 -8.86 -12.13
CA ALA A 266 13.34 -8.60 -11.08
C ALA A 266 13.06 -9.81 -10.17
N GLY A 267 13.40 -11.02 -10.62
CA GLY A 267 13.21 -12.21 -9.79
C GLY A 267 13.00 -13.49 -10.60
N ASP A 268 12.43 -14.48 -9.92
CA ASP A 268 12.06 -15.79 -10.46
C ASP A 268 10.53 -15.91 -10.48
N VAL A 269 9.97 -16.25 -11.63
CA VAL A 269 8.53 -16.45 -11.78
C VAL A 269 7.96 -17.52 -10.84
N ASN A 270 8.79 -18.51 -10.44
CA ASN A 270 8.39 -19.54 -9.48
C ASN A 270 8.54 -19.11 -8.02
N ASN A 271 9.06 -17.92 -7.77
CA ASN A 271 9.22 -17.36 -6.43
C ASN A 271 8.91 -15.87 -6.44
N MET A 272 7.64 -15.50 -6.29
CA MET A 272 7.25 -14.09 -6.32
C MET A 272 7.87 -13.25 -5.19
N GLY A 273 8.31 -13.88 -4.10
CA GLY A 273 9.05 -13.20 -3.03
C GLY A 273 10.41 -12.65 -3.47
N SER A 274 10.98 -13.21 -4.54
CA SER A 274 12.25 -12.72 -5.12
C SER A 274 12.16 -11.28 -5.66
N ILE A 275 10.94 -10.80 -5.96
CA ILE A 275 10.66 -9.41 -6.37
C ILE A 275 11.15 -8.42 -5.31
N THR A 276 11.08 -8.79 -4.03
CA THR A 276 11.54 -7.97 -2.89
C THR A 276 12.96 -7.41 -3.10
N ALA A 277 13.89 -8.27 -3.43
CA ALA A 277 15.26 -7.85 -3.75
C ALA A 277 15.44 -7.44 -5.21
N GLY A 278 14.64 -8.02 -6.09
CA GLY A 278 14.69 -7.80 -7.53
C GLY A 278 14.44 -6.35 -7.92
N LEU A 279 13.54 -5.66 -7.24
CA LEU A 279 13.29 -4.23 -7.49
C LEU A 279 14.56 -3.39 -7.32
N GLY A 280 15.38 -3.66 -6.31
CA GLY A 280 16.66 -2.97 -6.12
C GLY A 280 17.66 -3.26 -7.22
N LYS A 281 17.65 -4.46 -7.80
CA LYS A 281 18.53 -4.83 -8.92
C LYS A 281 18.16 -4.12 -10.20
N ILE A 282 16.88 -4.05 -10.54
CA ILE A 282 16.40 -3.43 -11.79
C ILE A 282 16.30 -1.90 -11.71
N PHE A 283 16.24 -1.32 -10.50
CA PHE A 283 16.21 0.12 -10.27
C PHE A 283 17.32 0.52 -9.26
N PRO A 284 18.60 0.44 -9.65
CA PRO A 284 19.73 0.60 -8.71
C PRO A 284 19.86 2.02 -8.13
N ASN A 285 19.25 3.02 -8.75
CA ASN A 285 19.25 4.41 -8.28
C ASN A 285 18.08 4.76 -7.37
N ASP A 286 17.12 3.86 -7.23
CA ASP A 286 15.97 4.03 -6.36
C ASP A 286 16.26 3.43 -4.97
N ARG A 287 15.45 3.77 -3.96
CA ARG A 287 15.63 3.28 -2.60
C ARG A 287 14.41 2.46 -2.21
N ILE A 288 14.64 1.20 -1.88
CA ILE A 288 13.60 0.21 -1.62
C ILE A 288 13.63 -0.16 -0.14
N GLY A 289 12.54 0.08 0.55
CA GLY A 289 12.41 -0.16 1.98
C GLY A 289 11.21 -1.01 2.35
N TYR A 290 11.45 -1.93 3.29
CA TYR A 290 10.42 -2.81 3.86
C TYR A 290 10.41 -2.67 5.37
N THR A 291 9.21 -2.58 5.95
CA THR A 291 9.07 -2.57 7.39
C THR A 291 7.95 -3.49 7.84
N MET A 292 8.11 -4.15 8.97
CA MET A 292 7.10 -4.99 9.61
C MET A 292 7.56 -5.35 11.02
N PHE A 293 6.65 -5.84 11.84
CA PHE A 293 7.03 -6.43 13.13
C PHE A 293 7.44 -7.90 13.00
N GLN A 294 8.33 -8.35 13.92
CA GLN A 294 8.70 -9.77 14.03
C GLN A 294 7.54 -10.64 14.54
N GLU A 295 6.55 -10.04 15.17
CA GLU A 295 5.27 -10.65 15.52
C GLU A 295 4.16 -9.79 14.93
N ASP A 296 3.52 -10.27 13.90
CA ASP A 296 2.38 -9.62 13.24
C ASP A 296 1.20 -10.59 13.27
N THR A 297 0.25 -10.34 14.17
CA THR A 297 -0.89 -11.23 14.39
C THR A 297 -1.84 -11.26 13.18
N ASN A 298 -2.05 -10.11 12.54
CA ASN A 298 -3.06 -10.00 11.48
C ASN A 298 -2.56 -10.64 10.17
N PHE A 299 -1.35 -10.27 9.72
CA PHE A 299 -0.82 -10.82 8.48
C PHE A 299 -0.45 -12.29 8.60
N SER A 300 0.05 -12.74 9.77
CA SER A 300 0.30 -14.15 10.04
C SER A 300 -1.00 -14.97 10.06
N ALA A 301 -2.08 -14.44 10.66
CA ALA A 301 -3.39 -15.10 10.62
C ALA A 301 -3.92 -15.21 9.19
N PHE A 302 -3.81 -14.15 8.39
CA PHE A 302 -4.13 -14.16 6.98
C PHE A 302 -3.31 -15.21 6.22
N SER A 303 -2.01 -15.31 6.51
CA SER A 303 -1.11 -16.21 5.79
C SER A 303 -1.31 -17.69 6.12
N TYR A 304 -1.73 -18.02 7.36
CA TYR A 304 -1.68 -19.40 7.82
C TYR A 304 -3.01 -19.95 8.32
N GLN A 305 -3.87 -19.15 8.96
CA GLN A 305 -5.02 -19.68 9.71
C GLN A 305 -5.98 -20.49 8.84
N LYS A 306 -6.22 -20.09 7.59
CA LYS A 306 -7.11 -20.81 6.66
C LYS A 306 -6.48 -22.06 6.04
N PHE A 307 -5.17 -22.23 6.15
CA PHE A 307 -4.41 -23.30 5.49
C PHE A 307 -3.91 -24.38 6.45
N TYR A 308 -3.90 -24.08 7.77
CA TYR A 308 -3.39 -24.97 8.79
C TYR A 308 -4.50 -25.28 9.79
N PRO A 309 -5.12 -26.50 9.71
CA PRO A 309 -6.23 -26.89 10.59
C PRO A 309 -5.89 -26.80 12.09
N GLU A 310 -4.64 -27.08 12.47
CA GLU A 310 -4.16 -27.00 13.85
C GLU A 310 -4.21 -25.55 14.39
N ILE A 311 -4.02 -24.56 13.53
CA ILE A 311 -4.14 -23.13 13.91
C ILE A 311 -5.60 -22.72 13.98
N ALA A 312 -6.40 -23.15 12.98
CA ALA A 312 -7.82 -22.82 12.91
C ALA A 312 -8.61 -23.41 14.11
N ASN A 313 -8.21 -24.60 14.58
CA ASN A 313 -8.86 -25.35 15.66
C ASN A 313 -8.08 -25.28 16.99
N ALA A 314 -7.21 -24.29 17.18
CA ALA A 314 -6.43 -24.13 18.41
C ALA A 314 -7.36 -24.02 19.63
N ALA A 315 -7.00 -24.70 20.73
CA ALA A 315 -7.81 -24.75 21.94
C ALA A 315 -7.97 -23.38 22.61
N THR A 316 -6.95 -22.53 22.51
CA THR A 316 -6.95 -21.18 23.05
C THR A 316 -6.39 -20.16 22.05
N ASP A 317 -6.74 -18.89 22.22
CA ASP A 317 -6.13 -17.80 21.46
C ASP A 317 -4.61 -17.71 21.66
N ALA A 318 -4.13 -18.02 22.86
CA ALA A 318 -2.69 -18.03 23.15
C ALA A 318 -1.96 -19.11 22.35
N ASP A 319 -2.53 -20.32 22.23
CA ASP A 319 -1.96 -21.40 21.41
C ASP A 319 -1.97 -21.03 19.93
N ARG A 320 -3.08 -20.46 19.47
CA ARG A 320 -3.21 -19.95 18.08
C ARG A 320 -2.12 -18.92 17.76
N LEU A 321 -1.96 -17.90 18.60
CA LEU A 321 -0.95 -16.85 18.42
C LEU A 321 0.48 -17.42 18.45
N LYS A 322 0.77 -18.36 19.33
CA LYS A 322 2.07 -19.03 19.39
C LYS A 322 2.40 -19.74 18.07
N MET A 323 1.45 -20.51 17.53
CA MET A 323 1.63 -21.22 16.24
C MET A 323 1.80 -20.26 15.08
N LEU A 324 1.03 -19.16 15.03
CA LEU A 324 1.16 -18.11 14.02
C LEU A 324 2.57 -17.49 14.07
N ASN A 325 3.04 -17.10 15.25
CA ASN A 325 4.35 -16.48 15.42
C ASN A 325 5.50 -17.41 15.06
N VAL A 326 5.40 -18.71 15.34
CA VAL A 326 6.43 -19.69 14.95
C VAL A 326 6.57 -19.72 13.42
N LYS A 327 5.46 -19.88 12.69
CA LYS A 327 5.48 -19.90 11.22
C LYS A 327 5.95 -18.56 10.61
N TRP A 328 5.50 -17.45 11.18
CA TRP A 328 5.88 -16.11 10.73
C TRP A 328 7.39 -15.87 10.89
N ARG A 329 7.95 -16.13 12.06
CA ARG A 329 9.38 -15.96 12.33
C ARG A 329 10.27 -16.86 11.47
N GLN A 330 9.81 -18.05 11.12
CA GLN A 330 10.52 -18.98 10.24
C GLN A 330 10.80 -18.36 8.86
N GLU A 331 9.92 -17.50 8.35
CA GLU A 331 10.02 -16.91 7.01
C GLU A 331 10.79 -15.57 6.98
N ILE A 332 10.98 -14.92 8.13
CA ILE A 332 11.66 -13.60 8.19
C ILE A 332 13.13 -13.72 7.80
N ALA A 333 13.88 -14.68 8.33
CA ALA A 333 15.31 -14.80 8.07
C ALA A 333 15.62 -15.08 6.60
N PRO A 334 14.97 -16.04 5.91
CA PRO A 334 15.12 -16.23 4.47
C PRO A 334 14.72 -15.02 3.64
N TRP A 335 13.70 -14.28 4.09
CA TRP A 335 13.25 -13.06 3.42
C TRP A 335 14.28 -11.94 3.51
N ILE A 336 14.88 -11.71 4.69
CA ILE A 336 15.97 -10.74 4.88
C ILE A 336 17.21 -11.14 4.07
N ALA A 337 17.56 -12.42 4.08
CA ALA A 337 18.78 -12.93 3.44
C ALA A 337 18.84 -12.66 1.92
N GLN A 338 17.68 -12.55 1.25
CA GLN A 338 17.64 -12.21 -0.18
C GLN A 338 17.90 -10.71 -0.47
N MET A 339 17.75 -9.81 0.52
CA MET A 339 17.90 -8.36 0.34
C MET A 339 19.39 -7.96 0.25
N THR A 340 20.09 -8.50 -0.73
CA THR A 340 21.53 -8.23 -0.95
C THR A 340 21.83 -6.88 -1.61
N PRO A 341 21.00 -6.29 -2.51
CA PRO A 341 21.30 -5.00 -3.12
C PRO A 341 21.45 -3.88 -2.08
N THR A 342 22.45 -3.03 -2.24
CA THR A 342 22.77 -1.96 -1.27
C THR A 342 21.70 -0.88 -1.15
N ASN A 343 20.86 -0.76 -2.17
CA ASN A 343 19.72 0.15 -2.21
C ASN A 343 18.40 -0.49 -1.69
N VAL A 344 18.46 -1.69 -1.14
CA VAL A 344 17.35 -2.38 -0.47
C VAL A 344 17.62 -2.45 1.03
N GLY A 345 16.66 -2.02 1.84
CA GLY A 345 16.78 -2.05 3.28
C GLY A 345 15.49 -2.46 3.99
N TYR A 346 15.58 -2.58 5.30
CA TYR A 346 14.47 -3.01 6.13
C TYR A 346 14.54 -2.38 7.53
N TYR A 347 13.38 -2.31 8.18
CA TYR A 347 13.22 -1.87 9.56
C TYR A 347 12.25 -2.82 10.27
N ILE A 348 12.75 -3.66 11.18
CA ILE A 348 12.01 -4.79 11.76
C ILE A 348 12.10 -4.78 13.29
N PRO A 349 11.23 -3.99 13.97
CA PRO A 349 11.08 -4.04 15.43
C PRO A 349 10.38 -5.33 15.85
N ASN A 350 10.46 -5.67 17.16
CA ASN A 350 9.91 -6.91 17.65
C ASN A 350 8.37 -6.90 17.68
N LYS A 351 7.78 -6.08 18.56
CA LYS A 351 6.33 -6.08 18.80
C LYS A 351 5.88 -4.79 19.49
N ARG A 352 4.66 -4.37 19.22
CA ARG A 352 3.96 -3.33 20.00
C ARG A 352 2.55 -3.78 20.38
N ASP A 353 1.97 -3.18 21.43
CA ASP A 353 0.69 -3.57 22.01
C ASP A 353 -0.54 -2.93 21.36
N ILE A 354 -0.42 -2.48 20.10
CA ILE A 354 -1.51 -1.90 19.31
C ILE A 354 -1.74 -2.67 18.03
N ASN A 355 -3.00 -2.84 17.65
CA ASN A 355 -3.45 -3.45 16.39
C ASN A 355 -2.83 -4.83 16.10
N GLY A 356 -2.67 -5.67 17.13
CA GLY A 356 -2.04 -6.99 16.98
C GLY A 356 -0.61 -6.93 16.44
N SER A 357 0.11 -5.84 16.70
CA SER A 357 1.43 -5.57 16.15
C SER A 357 1.47 -5.53 14.61
N HIS A 358 0.34 -5.20 13.99
CA HIS A 358 0.22 -5.10 12.55
C HIS A 358 0.42 -3.66 12.09
N CYS A 359 1.32 -3.46 11.10
CA CYS A 359 1.70 -2.20 10.49
C CYS A 359 2.48 -1.24 11.41
N THR A 360 3.70 -0.88 11.01
CA THR A 360 4.60 0.01 11.74
C THR A 360 4.28 1.49 11.53
N THR A 361 3.62 1.84 10.42
CA THR A 361 3.37 3.22 9.98
C THR A 361 1.93 3.68 10.16
N ILE A 362 1.06 2.86 10.80
CA ILE A 362 -0.31 3.26 11.10
C ILE A 362 -0.38 4.05 12.41
N VAL A 363 -1.33 4.97 12.49
CA VAL A 363 -1.65 5.87 13.60
C VAL A 363 -0.48 6.80 13.92
N THR A 364 0.65 6.28 14.30
CA THR A 364 1.88 6.96 14.67
C THR A 364 3.09 6.05 14.46
N PHE A 365 4.29 6.59 14.50
CA PHE A 365 5.53 5.80 14.50
C PHE A 365 5.94 5.34 15.91
N GLY A 366 5.19 5.73 16.94
CA GLY A 366 5.41 5.30 18.32
C GLY A 366 5.35 3.78 18.47
N GLY A 367 6.13 3.24 19.43
CA GLY A 367 6.21 1.81 19.68
C GLY A 367 7.00 1.02 18.63
N THR A 368 7.78 1.69 17.80
CA THR A 368 8.60 1.07 16.75
C THR A 368 10.10 1.30 16.95
N SER A 369 10.56 1.65 18.15
CA SER A 369 11.98 1.89 18.43
C SER A 369 12.81 0.60 18.33
N ILE A 370 14.07 0.73 17.94
CA ILE A 370 15.10 -0.32 18.02
C ILE A 370 16.23 0.22 18.89
N VAL A 371 16.07 0.08 20.22
CA VAL A 371 16.88 0.78 21.23
C VAL A 371 18.37 0.44 21.13
N GLU A 372 18.72 -0.82 20.91
CA GLU A 372 20.12 -1.25 20.78
C GLU A 372 20.82 -0.67 19.55
N GLN A 373 20.07 -0.19 18.57
CA GLN A 373 20.58 0.50 17.39
C GLN A 373 20.41 2.03 17.47
N LYS A 374 19.93 2.54 18.61
CA LYS A 374 19.67 3.96 18.87
C LYS A 374 18.66 4.58 17.87
N LEU A 375 17.67 3.81 17.46
CA LEU A 375 16.59 4.23 16.57
C LEU A 375 15.33 4.43 17.41
N ASN A 376 14.77 5.65 17.36
CA ASN A 376 13.62 6.04 18.18
C ASN A 376 12.30 5.53 17.59
N HIS A 377 12.19 5.52 16.25
CA HIS A 377 11.00 5.03 15.57
C HIS A 377 11.27 4.81 14.06
N VAL A 378 10.34 4.14 13.38
CA VAL A 378 10.41 3.84 11.94
C VAL A 378 10.51 5.09 11.05
N GLY A 379 10.16 6.27 11.52
CA GLY A 379 10.29 7.52 10.78
C GLY A 379 11.72 7.82 10.34
N GLU A 380 12.73 7.44 11.14
CA GLU A 380 14.13 7.59 10.76
C GLU A 380 14.50 6.73 9.53
N PHE A 381 13.89 5.55 9.43
CA PHE A 381 14.00 4.71 8.25
C PHE A 381 13.33 5.34 7.02
N ILE A 382 12.13 5.91 7.21
CA ILE A 382 11.42 6.62 6.13
C ILE A 382 12.24 7.82 5.64
N ASP A 383 12.78 8.61 6.55
CA ASP A 383 13.63 9.75 6.19
C ASP A 383 14.93 9.28 5.49
N ASN A 384 15.54 8.19 5.95
CA ASN A 384 16.68 7.60 5.24
C ASN A 384 16.31 7.22 3.79
N LEU A 385 15.12 6.67 3.55
CA LEU A 385 14.67 6.36 2.19
C LEU A 385 14.45 7.63 1.34
N LEU A 386 13.88 8.67 1.92
CA LEU A 386 13.52 9.90 1.19
C LEU A 386 14.72 10.81 0.96
N ASP A 387 15.60 10.96 1.93
CA ASP A 387 16.75 11.86 1.81
C ASP A 387 17.82 11.38 0.82
N GLY A 388 17.86 10.08 0.55
CA GLY A 388 18.79 9.48 -0.40
C GLY A 388 20.27 9.61 0.00
N LYS A 389 20.56 9.84 1.29
CA LYS A 389 21.94 9.98 1.82
C LYS A 389 22.41 8.67 2.42
N GLY A 390 23.65 8.31 2.13
CA GLY A 390 24.29 7.10 2.65
C GLY A 390 23.63 5.79 2.17
N PRO A 391 23.98 4.66 2.78
CA PRO A 391 23.37 3.37 2.50
C PRO A 391 21.89 3.34 2.95
N VAL A 392 21.08 2.48 2.34
CA VAL A 392 19.73 2.21 2.85
C VAL A 392 19.84 1.49 4.19
N MET A 393 19.09 1.96 5.17
CA MET A 393 19.10 1.43 6.54
C MET A 393 18.64 -0.03 6.56
N ARG A 394 19.31 -0.84 7.39
CA ARG A 394 18.98 -2.23 7.68
C ARG A 394 18.94 -2.41 9.19
N ALA A 395 17.77 -2.36 9.75
CA ALA A 395 17.56 -2.41 11.18
C ALA A 395 16.69 -3.61 11.58
N TYR A 396 17.17 -4.39 12.53
CA TYR A 396 16.49 -5.56 13.07
C TYR A 396 16.67 -5.58 14.59
N GLU A 397 15.60 -5.65 15.35
CA GLU A 397 15.66 -5.72 16.81
C GLU A 397 16.09 -7.12 17.26
N THR A 398 17.25 -7.21 17.91
CA THR A 398 17.83 -8.48 18.38
C THR A 398 17.49 -8.79 19.83
N LYS A 399 17.10 -7.78 20.61
CA LYS A 399 16.67 -7.90 22.00
C LYS A 399 15.15 -7.74 22.07
N PRO A 400 14.38 -8.84 21.93
CA PRO A 400 12.93 -8.76 21.79
C PRO A 400 12.28 -8.00 22.95
N THR A 401 11.56 -6.93 22.63
CA THR A 401 10.76 -6.16 23.58
C THR A 401 9.34 -6.00 23.06
N THR A 402 8.39 -5.89 24.00
CA THR A 402 7.03 -5.45 23.67
C THR A 402 6.93 -3.98 24.03
N GLN A 403 6.75 -3.13 23.03
CA GLN A 403 6.65 -1.71 23.27
C GLN A 403 5.18 -1.32 23.51
N ARG A 404 4.96 -0.56 24.55
CA ARG A 404 3.65 -0.07 24.93
C ARG A 404 3.37 1.26 24.22
N VAL A 405 2.20 1.37 23.60
CA VAL A 405 1.75 2.60 22.97
C VAL A 405 0.54 3.10 23.75
N LEU A 406 0.76 4.10 24.60
CA LEU A 406 -0.34 4.74 25.32
C LEU A 406 -0.88 5.91 24.49
N LEU A 407 -2.19 5.93 24.27
CA LEU A 407 -2.84 7.05 23.60
C LEU A 407 -2.63 8.37 24.36
N SER A 408 -2.51 8.31 25.69
CA SER A 408 -2.17 9.47 26.53
C SER A 408 -0.79 10.04 26.22
N ASP A 409 0.20 9.20 25.97
CA ASP A 409 1.55 9.62 25.65
C ASP A 409 1.60 10.24 24.25
N MET A 410 0.82 9.71 23.32
CA MET A 410 0.65 10.26 22.00
C MET A 410 0.07 11.69 22.03
N PHE A 411 -0.91 11.95 22.91
CA PHE A 411 -1.48 13.29 23.10
C PHE A 411 -0.51 14.23 23.86
N ALA A 412 0.26 13.73 24.80
CA ALA A 412 1.26 14.52 25.54
C ALA A 412 2.38 14.99 24.60
N ASP A 413 2.90 14.12 23.76
CA ASP A 413 3.90 14.46 22.74
C ASP A 413 3.39 15.48 21.71
N TRP A 414 2.10 15.44 21.39
CA TRP A 414 1.46 16.42 20.52
C TRP A 414 1.28 17.79 21.19
N LEU A 415 0.98 17.82 22.49
CA LEU A 415 0.78 19.06 23.25
C LEU A 415 2.10 19.71 23.65
N ALA A 416 3.17 18.94 23.83
CA ALA A 416 4.46 19.45 24.29
C ALA A 416 5.02 20.65 23.48
N PRO A 417 4.95 20.67 22.13
CA PRO A 417 5.37 21.84 21.34
C PRO A 417 4.44 23.04 21.42
N LEU A 418 3.22 22.88 21.96
CA LEU A 418 2.21 23.93 22.07
C LEU A 418 2.18 24.58 23.44
N ILE A 419 2.95 24.04 24.38
CA ILE A 419 3.11 24.60 25.73
C ILE A 419 4.45 25.33 25.78
N PRO A 420 4.49 26.66 25.89
CA PRO A 420 5.72 27.45 25.90
C PRO A 420 6.59 27.19 27.12
#